data_38436f3ce26870697a7b99df5a4a04af
#
_entry.id   38436f3ce26870697a7b99df5a4a04af
#
_cell.length_a   1.000
_cell.length_b   1.000
_cell.length_c   1.000
_cell.angle_alpha   90.00
_cell.angle_beta   90.00
_cell.angle_gamma   90.00
#
_symmetry.space_group_name_H-M   'P 1'
#
loop_
_entity.id
_entity.type
_entity.pdbx_description
1 polymer ?
#
loop_
_entity_poly.entity_id
_entity_poly.type
_entity_poly.pdbx_seq_one_letter_code
_entity_poly.pdbx_strand_id
1 'polypeptide(L)'
;MHKDTPVSYLVLARKWRPQTFSDLIGQEHVSQTLKNAIESGRVAHAFLFTGARGVGKTSAARILAKALNCAQGPAPEPCNSCPACTEITAGNSVDVFEIDGASNTGVDDIRDLRDTVKYLPARCRFKIFIIDEVHMLSNNAFNALLKTLEEPPPHIKFIFATTEPHKLPITILSRCQRFDFKRIPLAVVAGHLRNIVAREKVEISDSGLTMIARKGDGSMRDALSVLDQVLAFCGDKVRDEEVVTLLGVVDRRLLLESSRAVFARDCGAVLDIVKRVDSFGYNMRQFCQELIDYFRSMAIISAVGPTEELPDLSGAELAEIREQAAPVKLSELQRHLAILLKAESEMAHSAFTRLVMEMALLKMATLIPVVPINDILERLKALEKPGSGGMVASPPPRWENRSASRDRVPPPVAAKALQPDTAEPLPPRQETEKTEARKPEATDSQRIATEPWDGFVAFVKGKKPMLASLLDHGHPLRVSETLLEIGFPEGSFQLNSLQDPAAMTELQGLAKAFFRADTGFRLIPLAEVSTEVPATLLEKKSLDEANRVQMIRQFAESHPMVAAALEIFGGEIEEIGETDETKKK
;
A
#
# COMPACT_ATOMS: atom_id res chain seq x y z
N MET A 1 56.09 16.01 5.65
CA MET A 1 55.26 14.77 5.69
C MET A 1 53.87 15.16 6.17
N HIS A 2 53.02 15.60 5.21
CA HIS A 2 51.59 15.75 5.50
C HIS A 2 50.96 14.35 5.54
N LYS A 3 50.44 13.98 6.69
CA LYS A 3 49.59 12.78 6.82
C LYS A 3 48.30 13.11 6.08
N ASP A 4 48.09 12.51 4.91
CA ASP A 4 46.81 12.42 4.25
C ASP A 4 45.82 11.69 5.19
N THR A 5 45.00 12.44 5.86
CA THR A 5 43.84 11.91 6.56
C THR A 5 42.95 11.29 5.48
N PRO A 6 42.52 10.03 5.58
CA PRO A 6 41.63 9.44 4.59
C PRO A 6 40.36 10.30 4.52
N VAL A 7 40.12 10.90 3.36
CA VAL A 7 38.87 11.63 3.10
C VAL A 7 37.74 10.63 3.23
N SER A 8 36.97 10.72 4.30
CA SER A 8 35.82 9.85 4.50
C SER A 8 34.86 10.06 3.33
N TYR A 9 34.53 8.98 2.63
CA TYR A 9 33.60 9.01 1.52
C TYR A 9 32.26 9.63 1.96
N LEU A 10 31.80 10.64 1.23
CA LEU A 10 30.54 11.33 1.51
C LEU A 10 29.51 10.95 0.44
N VAL A 11 28.43 10.30 0.87
CA VAL A 11 27.30 9.86 0.01
C VAL A 11 26.79 11.02 -0.82
N LEU A 12 26.51 10.81 -2.11
CA LEU A 12 26.11 11.84 -3.06
C LEU A 12 24.89 12.63 -2.59
N ALA A 13 23.91 11.98 -2.00
CA ALA A 13 22.72 12.62 -1.43
C ALA A 13 23.03 13.64 -0.31
N ARG A 14 24.18 13.50 0.37
CA ARG A 14 24.66 14.46 1.36
C ARG A 14 25.58 15.52 0.73
N LYS A 15 26.48 15.12 -0.18
CA LYS A 15 27.42 15.99 -0.89
C LYS A 15 26.69 17.04 -1.73
N TRP A 16 25.64 16.63 -2.44
CA TRP A 16 24.84 17.47 -3.34
C TRP A 16 23.56 18.03 -2.71
N ARG A 17 23.51 18.10 -1.37
CA ARG A 17 22.36 18.69 -0.68
C ARG A 17 22.27 20.19 -1.02
N PRO A 18 21.11 20.70 -1.48
CA PRO A 18 20.90 22.12 -1.80
C PRO A 18 21.35 23.04 -0.67
N GLN A 19 22.08 24.11 -1.02
CA GLN A 19 22.58 25.08 -0.06
C GLN A 19 21.90 26.44 -0.16
N THR A 20 21.25 26.73 -1.29
CA THR A 20 20.48 27.94 -1.58
C THR A 20 19.09 27.57 -2.08
N PHE A 21 18.16 28.55 -2.10
CA PHE A 21 16.84 28.34 -2.69
C PHE A 21 16.90 28.10 -4.21
N SER A 22 17.93 28.64 -4.87
CA SER A 22 18.15 28.43 -6.29
C SER A 22 18.61 27.00 -6.64
N ASP A 23 19.16 26.28 -5.66
CA ASP A 23 19.54 24.86 -5.81
C ASP A 23 18.36 23.90 -5.59
N LEU A 24 17.19 24.39 -5.13
CA LEU A 24 15.99 23.57 -4.90
C LEU A 24 15.27 23.31 -6.22
N ILE A 25 15.62 22.21 -6.86
CA ILE A 25 15.12 21.82 -8.17
C ILE A 25 13.69 21.31 -8.11
N GLY A 26 12.83 21.75 -9.05
CA GLY A 26 11.43 21.36 -9.18
C GLY A 26 10.52 21.93 -8.08
N GLN A 27 11.02 22.89 -7.27
CA GLN A 27 10.28 23.55 -6.19
C GLN A 27 10.29 25.08 -6.33
N GLU A 28 10.29 25.58 -7.57
CA GLU A 28 10.43 27.01 -7.88
C GLU A 28 9.34 27.85 -7.21
N HIS A 29 8.10 27.34 -7.14
CA HIS A 29 6.96 28.00 -6.49
C HIS A 29 7.18 28.20 -4.98
N VAL A 30 7.78 27.22 -4.29
CA VAL A 30 8.12 27.30 -2.87
C VAL A 30 9.28 28.29 -2.68
N SER A 31 10.35 28.10 -3.46
CA SER A 31 11.56 28.92 -3.39
C SER A 31 11.25 30.41 -3.61
N GLN A 32 10.44 30.72 -4.63
CA GLN A 32 10.07 32.11 -4.93
C GLN A 32 9.21 32.73 -3.82
N THR A 33 8.24 31.95 -3.29
CA THR A 33 7.37 32.46 -2.22
C THR A 33 8.17 32.73 -0.94
N LEU A 34 9.11 31.85 -0.58
CA LEU A 34 9.98 32.05 0.59
C LEU A 34 10.93 33.25 0.40
N LYS A 35 11.53 33.42 -0.80
CA LYS A 35 12.37 34.59 -1.12
C LYS A 35 11.58 35.88 -0.97
N ASN A 36 10.39 35.96 -1.55
CA ASN A 36 9.52 37.14 -1.48
C ASN A 36 9.09 37.45 -0.02
N ALA A 37 8.81 36.41 0.80
CA ALA A 37 8.48 36.60 2.21
C ALA A 37 9.64 37.18 3.01
N ILE A 38 10.86 36.74 2.73
CA ILE A 38 12.09 37.28 3.36
C ILE A 38 12.35 38.71 2.94
N GLU A 39 12.28 39.03 1.65
CA GLU A 39 12.50 40.39 1.09
C GLU A 39 11.50 41.41 1.62
N SER A 40 10.21 40.99 1.72
CA SER A 40 9.15 41.85 2.25
C SER A 40 9.12 41.96 3.78
N GLY A 41 9.96 41.19 4.49
CA GLY A 41 9.96 41.12 5.95
C GLY A 41 8.69 40.41 6.54
N ARG A 42 7.86 39.78 5.71
CA ARG A 42 6.63 39.09 6.11
C ARG A 42 6.87 37.62 6.38
N VAL A 43 7.75 37.34 7.34
CA VAL A 43 8.14 35.98 7.69
C VAL A 43 7.22 35.42 8.79
N ALA A 44 6.45 34.42 8.50
CA ALA A 44 5.57 33.76 9.47
C ALA A 44 6.35 33.21 10.68
N HIS A 45 5.66 32.99 11.79
CA HIS A 45 6.25 32.36 12.99
C HIS A 45 6.33 30.84 12.88
N ALA A 46 5.46 30.23 12.08
CA ALA A 46 5.43 28.78 11.85
C ALA A 46 5.20 28.45 10.37
N PHE A 47 6.01 27.53 9.85
CA PHE A 47 5.96 27.02 8.50
C PHE A 47 5.65 25.53 8.54
N LEU A 48 4.88 25.04 7.58
CA LEU A 48 4.60 23.62 7.39
C LEU A 48 4.97 23.22 5.96
N PHE A 49 5.99 22.40 5.82
CA PHE A 49 6.44 21.84 4.55
C PHE A 49 5.86 20.45 4.37
N THR A 50 5.00 20.27 3.37
CA THR A 50 4.31 19.00 3.09
C THR A 50 4.73 18.44 1.74
N GLY A 51 4.73 17.13 1.59
CA GLY A 51 5.05 16.49 0.31
C GLY A 51 5.79 15.16 0.47
N ALA A 52 6.03 14.47 -0.65
CA ALA A 52 6.68 13.15 -0.67
C ALA A 52 8.07 13.18 -0.01
N ARG A 53 8.58 11.98 0.34
CA ARG A 53 9.93 11.84 0.87
C ARG A 53 10.96 12.28 -0.19
N GLY A 54 12.07 12.88 0.23
CA GLY A 54 13.22 13.15 -0.61
C GLY A 54 13.07 14.30 -1.63
N VAL A 55 11.96 15.06 -1.61
CA VAL A 55 11.69 16.20 -2.51
C VAL A 55 12.33 17.52 -2.04
N GLY A 56 13.04 17.53 -0.91
CA GLY A 56 13.81 18.69 -0.44
C GLY A 56 13.23 19.45 0.75
N LYS A 57 12.18 18.97 1.46
CA LYS A 57 11.56 19.64 2.61
C LYS A 57 12.57 20.07 3.69
N THR A 58 13.34 19.12 4.22
CA THR A 58 14.36 19.36 5.27
C THR A 58 15.49 20.26 4.76
N SER A 59 15.86 20.13 3.46
CA SER A 59 16.85 21.02 2.84
C SER A 59 16.35 22.46 2.77
N ALA A 60 15.10 22.67 2.34
CA ALA A 60 14.46 23.99 2.33
C ALA A 60 14.35 24.57 3.74
N ALA A 61 14.05 23.75 4.75
CA ALA A 61 14.00 24.18 6.15
C ALA A 61 15.37 24.72 6.62
N ARG A 62 16.45 24.02 6.31
CA ARG A 62 17.81 24.48 6.63
C ARG A 62 18.21 25.73 5.84
N ILE A 63 17.82 25.84 4.55
CA ILE A 63 18.07 27.04 3.74
C ILE A 63 17.32 28.23 4.32
N LEU A 64 16.05 28.07 4.71
CA LEU A 64 15.27 29.11 5.36
C LEU A 64 15.91 29.54 6.69
N ALA A 65 16.35 28.59 7.52
CA ALA A 65 17.05 28.88 8.75
C ALA A 65 18.34 29.67 8.51
N LYS A 66 19.12 29.31 7.48
CA LYS A 66 20.30 30.06 7.07
C LYS A 66 19.95 31.47 6.57
N ALA A 67 18.94 31.61 5.72
CA ALA A 67 18.50 32.88 5.17
C ALA A 67 18.07 33.89 6.25
N LEU A 68 17.37 33.41 7.28
CA LEU A 68 16.91 34.23 8.40
C LEU A 68 18.05 34.62 9.36
N ASN A 69 19.00 33.72 9.58
CA ASN A 69 20.09 33.89 10.56
C ASN A 69 21.43 34.29 9.95
N CYS A 70 21.52 34.44 8.63
CA CYS A 70 22.75 34.85 7.93
C CYS A 70 23.27 36.20 8.44
N ALA A 71 24.57 36.31 8.70
CA ALA A 71 25.17 37.56 9.15
C ALA A 71 24.92 38.74 8.19
N GLN A 72 24.80 38.47 6.88
CA GLN A 72 24.49 39.44 5.83
C GLN A 72 22.99 39.68 5.61
N GLY A 73 22.08 39.02 6.38
CA GLY A 73 20.67 39.06 6.16
C GLY A 73 19.84 39.55 7.35
N PRO A 74 18.52 39.31 7.36
CA PRO A 74 17.75 38.35 6.54
C PRO A 74 17.89 38.62 5.03
N ALA A 75 18.26 37.57 4.29
CA ALA A 75 18.47 37.70 2.84
C ALA A 75 17.85 36.48 2.12
N PRO A 76 17.28 36.69 0.92
CA PRO A 76 16.70 35.58 0.14
C PRO A 76 17.71 34.46 -0.17
N GLU A 77 18.99 34.84 -0.33
CA GLU A 77 20.09 33.90 -0.56
C GLU A 77 21.08 33.97 0.61
N PRO A 78 21.28 32.86 1.36
CA PRO A 78 22.26 32.82 2.43
C PRO A 78 23.71 32.86 1.88
N CYS A 79 24.62 33.53 2.57
CA CYS A 79 26.01 33.66 2.12
C CYS A 79 26.82 32.36 2.16
N ASN A 80 26.37 31.34 2.89
CA ASN A 80 27.00 30.02 3.12
C ASN A 80 28.44 30.05 3.68
N SER A 81 28.99 31.24 4.02
CA SER A 81 30.37 31.42 4.49
C SER A 81 30.46 31.96 5.93
N CYS A 82 29.41 32.60 6.45
CA CYS A 82 29.45 33.12 7.82
C CYS A 82 29.28 31.99 8.86
N PRO A 83 29.67 32.19 10.13
CA PRO A 83 29.57 31.17 11.18
C PRO A 83 28.18 30.56 11.32
N ALA A 84 27.12 31.38 11.31
CA ALA A 84 25.74 30.91 11.39
C ALA A 84 25.39 29.95 10.22
N CYS A 85 25.76 30.32 8.97
CA CYS A 85 25.49 29.47 7.82
C CYS A 85 26.27 28.14 7.87
N THR A 86 27.53 28.18 8.28
CA THR A 86 28.38 26.96 8.37
C THR A 86 27.94 26.06 9.50
N GLU A 87 27.60 26.58 10.68
CA GLU A 87 27.09 25.82 11.81
C GLU A 87 25.73 25.13 11.50
N ILE A 88 24.81 25.87 10.84
CA ILE A 88 23.51 25.30 10.41
C ILE A 88 23.72 24.20 9.36
N THR A 89 24.63 24.40 8.42
CA THR A 89 24.94 23.37 7.41
C THR A 89 25.54 22.11 8.06
N ALA A 90 26.39 22.28 9.07
CA ALA A 90 26.99 21.18 9.83
C ALA A 90 26.00 20.52 10.83
N GLY A 91 24.90 21.20 11.17
CA GLY A 91 23.89 20.70 12.13
C GLY A 91 24.31 20.84 13.60
N ASN A 92 25.22 21.76 13.90
CA ASN A 92 25.76 22.01 15.25
C ASN A 92 25.49 23.45 15.77
N SER A 93 24.54 24.16 15.17
CA SER A 93 24.14 25.49 15.61
C SER A 93 23.43 25.44 16.96
N VAL A 94 23.77 26.35 17.88
CA VAL A 94 23.15 26.47 19.20
C VAL A 94 21.77 27.14 19.16
N ASP A 95 21.44 27.83 18.06
CA ASP A 95 20.17 28.55 17.89
C ASP A 95 19.23 27.90 16.85
N VAL A 96 19.68 26.82 16.19
CA VAL A 96 18.85 26.06 15.24
C VAL A 96 18.83 24.60 15.65
N PHE A 97 17.69 24.17 16.15
CA PHE A 97 17.44 22.82 16.63
C PHE A 97 16.76 22.01 15.55
N GLU A 98 17.38 20.91 15.12
CA GLU A 98 16.78 19.96 14.18
C GLU A 98 16.42 18.69 14.92
N ILE A 99 15.14 18.38 14.96
CA ILE A 99 14.53 17.26 15.68
C ILE A 99 13.83 16.36 14.68
N ASP A 100 14.17 15.08 14.69
CA ASP A 100 13.44 14.07 13.95
C ASP A 100 12.29 13.55 14.80
N GLY A 101 11.05 13.79 14.37
CA GLY A 101 9.85 13.36 15.06
C GLY A 101 9.71 11.85 15.18
N ALA A 102 10.38 11.06 14.30
CA ALA A 102 10.36 9.62 14.40
C ALA A 102 11.21 9.09 15.56
N SER A 103 12.30 9.78 15.89
CA SER A 103 13.21 9.41 16.98
C SER A 103 12.83 10.06 18.32
N ASN A 104 12.08 11.17 18.30
CA ASN A 104 11.72 11.98 19.47
C ASN A 104 10.20 12.13 19.57
N THR A 105 9.49 11.02 19.78
CA THR A 105 8.02 10.97 19.86
C THR A 105 7.49 11.39 21.25
N GLY A 106 8.40 11.50 22.23
CA GLY A 106 8.09 11.71 23.65
C GLY A 106 7.50 13.09 23.94
N VAL A 107 6.65 13.14 24.97
CA VAL A 107 6.09 14.39 25.49
C VAL A 107 7.18 15.20 26.22
N ASP A 108 8.13 14.52 26.82
CA ASP A 108 9.18 15.14 27.64
C ASP A 108 10.20 15.86 26.75
N ASP A 109 10.58 15.28 25.59
CA ASP A 109 11.44 15.93 24.60
C ASP A 109 10.84 17.26 24.11
N ILE A 110 9.52 17.27 23.88
CA ILE A 110 8.80 18.49 23.43
C ILE A 110 8.59 19.47 24.59
N ARG A 111 8.51 19.02 25.83
CA ARG A 111 8.49 19.91 27.02
C ARG A 111 9.83 20.61 27.20
N ASP A 112 10.94 19.91 27.07
CA ASP A 112 12.29 20.46 27.12
C ASP A 112 12.48 21.50 26.01
N LEU A 113 12.00 21.18 24.79
CA LEU A 113 11.97 22.13 23.68
C LEU A 113 11.17 23.38 24.06
N ARG A 114 9.94 23.24 24.59
CA ARG A 114 9.09 24.36 25.03
C ARG A 114 9.77 25.21 26.09
N ASP A 115 10.50 24.60 27.01
CA ASP A 115 11.20 25.35 28.06
C ASP A 115 12.39 26.13 27.50
N THR A 116 13.04 25.63 26.42
CA THR A 116 14.09 26.37 25.72
C THR A 116 13.58 27.53 24.86
N VAL A 117 12.29 27.51 24.44
CA VAL A 117 11.63 28.61 23.70
C VAL A 117 11.63 29.93 24.48
N LYS A 118 11.61 29.89 25.81
CA LYS A 118 11.59 31.08 26.68
C LYS A 118 12.88 31.90 26.61
N TYR A 119 13.98 31.30 26.17
CA TYR A 119 15.29 31.95 26.16
C TYR A 119 15.57 32.58 24.80
N LEU A 120 16.17 33.76 24.81
CA LEU A 120 16.64 34.46 23.63
C LEU A 120 17.72 33.65 22.89
N PRO A 121 17.87 33.84 21.57
CA PRO A 121 18.96 33.23 20.80
C PRO A 121 20.31 33.68 21.38
N ALA A 122 21.31 32.76 21.35
CA ALA A 122 22.63 33.04 21.89
C ALA A 122 23.49 33.88 20.94
N ARG A 123 23.40 33.67 19.61
CA ARG A 123 24.23 34.28 18.59
C ARG A 123 23.46 34.77 17.39
N CYS A 124 22.36 34.13 17.03
CA CYS A 124 21.58 34.40 15.85
C CYS A 124 20.46 35.43 16.10
N ARG A 125 19.74 35.84 15.03
CA ARG A 125 18.57 36.73 15.14
C ARG A 125 17.34 35.98 15.63
N PHE A 126 17.19 34.75 15.16
CA PHE A 126 16.04 33.87 15.47
C PHE A 126 16.52 32.54 16.05
N LYS A 127 15.79 32.05 17.01
CA LYS A 127 15.88 30.67 17.46
C LYS A 127 14.89 29.84 16.67
N ILE A 128 15.39 28.85 15.94
CA ILE A 128 14.61 28.12 14.94
C ILE A 128 14.53 26.65 15.34
N PHE A 129 13.33 26.11 15.30
CA PHE A 129 13.05 24.71 15.55
C PHE A 129 12.59 24.06 14.26
N ILE A 130 13.38 23.14 13.71
CA ILE A 130 13.06 22.33 12.55
C ILE A 130 12.63 20.97 13.10
N ILE A 131 11.37 20.58 12.89
CA ILE A 131 10.84 19.28 13.29
C ILE A 131 10.48 18.51 12.03
N ASP A 132 11.32 17.53 11.70
CA ASP A 132 11.09 16.65 10.55
C ASP A 132 10.16 15.50 10.94
N GLU A 133 9.41 14.97 9.97
CA GLU A 133 8.37 13.95 10.12
C GLU A 133 7.45 14.22 11.33
N VAL A 134 7.01 15.48 11.46
CA VAL A 134 6.24 15.98 12.60
C VAL A 134 4.96 15.18 12.89
N HIS A 135 4.42 14.46 11.90
CA HIS A 135 3.25 13.58 12.07
C HIS A 135 3.49 12.38 13.01
N MET A 136 4.76 12.09 13.32
CA MET A 136 5.14 11.03 14.28
C MET A 136 5.03 11.46 15.73
N LEU A 137 4.87 12.76 16.01
CA LEU A 137 4.69 13.27 17.35
C LEU A 137 3.37 12.80 17.97
N SER A 138 3.37 12.52 19.27
CA SER A 138 2.16 12.17 20.00
C SER A 138 1.20 13.37 20.10
N ASN A 139 -0.11 13.11 20.28
CA ASN A 139 -1.10 14.16 20.48
C ASN A 139 -0.78 15.06 21.68
N ASN A 140 -0.18 14.50 22.73
CA ASN A 140 0.23 15.26 23.90
C ASN A 140 1.42 16.19 23.60
N ALA A 141 2.34 15.78 22.73
CA ALA A 141 3.44 16.61 22.25
C ALA A 141 2.91 17.79 21.41
N PHE A 142 1.93 17.55 20.51
CA PHE A 142 1.25 18.63 19.79
C PHE A 142 0.57 19.63 20.73
N ASN A 143 -0.16 19.14 21.72
CA ASN A 143 -0.84 19.99 22.70
C ASN A 143 0.15 20.88 23.50
N ALA A 144 1.36 20.38 23.79
CA ALA A 144 2.40 21.16 24.43
C ALA A 144 2.91 22.34 23.59
N LEU A 145 2.87 22.21 22.23
CA LEU A 145 3.29 23.25 21.30
C LEU A 145 2.20 24.30 21.02
N LEU A 146 0.90 23.96 21.19
CA LEU A 146 -0.22 24.82 20.80
C LEU A 146 -0.12 26.22 21.41
N LYS A 147 0.14 26.33 22.71
CA LYS A 147 0.24 27.63 23.39
C LYS A 147 1.35 28.51 22.78
N THR A 148 2.49 27.91 22.41
CA THR A 148 3.60 28.63 21.81
C THR A 148 3.33 29.04 20.36
N LEU A 149 2.51 28.24 19.64
CA LEU A 149 2.08 28.55 18.28
C LEU A 149 0.97 29.62 18.24
N GLU A 150 0.17 29.74 19.31
CA GLU A 150 -0.85 30.79 19.46
C GLU A 150 -0.23 32.16 19.80
N GLU A 151 0.69 32.16 20.75
CA GLU A 151 1.38 33.36 21.24
C GLU A 151 2.90 33.19 21.10
N PRO A 152 3.42 33.19 19.86
CA PRO A 152 4.82 32.94 19.61
C PRO A 152 5.68 34.12 20.03
N PRO A 153 6.78 33.92 20.80
CA PRO A 153 7.77 34.96 21.01
C PRO A 153 8.37 35.42 19.68
N PRO A 154 8.65 36.73 19.52
CA PRO A 154 9.07 37.32 18.23
C PRO A 154 10.39 36.74 17.68
N HIS A 155 11.23 36.22 18.56
CA HIS A 155 12.53 35.62 18.23
C HIS A 155 12.43 34.12 17.87
N ILE A 156 11.25 33.50 17.93
CA ILE A 156 11.07 32.08 17.64
C ILE A 156 10.49 31.86 16.26
N LYS A 157 11.01 30.84 15.57
CA LYS A 157 10.45 30.34 14.31
C LYS A 157 10.35 28.81 14.36
N PHE A 158 9.20 28.27 13.93
CA PHE A 158 8.99 26.84 13.76
C PHE A 158 8.97 26.48 12.27
N ILE A 159 9.60 25.37 11.91
CA ILE A 159 9.57 24.81 10.57
C ILE A 159 9.23 23.32 10.73
N PHE A 160 8.01 22.97 10.45
CA PHE A 160 7.53 21.58 10.47
C PHE A 160 7.69 20.98 9.07
N ALA A 161 8.15 19.75 8.97
CA ALA A 161 8.16 18.98 7.74
C ALA A 161 7.40 17.66 7.93
N THR A 162 6.61 17.25 6.95
CA THR A 162 5.83 16.01 6.99
C THR A 162 5.61 15.43 5.62
N THR A 163 5.54 14.10 5.57
CA THR A 163 5.05 13.35 4.41
C THR A 163 3.54 13.15 4.46
N GLU A 164 2.92 13.24 5.64
CA GLU A 164 1.52 12.91 5.87
C GLU A 164 0.74 14.04 6.56
N PRO A 165 0.38 15.09 5.83
CA PRO A 165 -0.30 16.25 6.40
C PRO A 165 -1.68 15.93 6.99
N HIS A 166 -2.34 14.87 6.51
CA HIS A 166 -3.66 14.45 7.00
C HIS A 166 -3.65 13.88 8.42
N LYS A 167 -2.48 13.44 8.91
CA LYS A 167 -2.32 12.99 10.31
C LYS A 167 -2.14 14.13 11.31
N LEU A 168 -1.93 15.37 10.83
CA LEU A 168 -1.74 16.51 11.71
C LEU A 168 -3.07 17.06 12.23
N PRO A 169 -3.13 17.45 13.53
CA PRO A 169 -4.30 18.13 14.08
C PRO A 169 -4.60 19.43 13.33
N ILE A 170 -5.88 19.69 13.09
CA ILE A 170 -6.33 20.92 12.39
C ILE A 170 -5.92 22.20 13.13
N THR A 171 -5.76 22.10 14.44
CA THR A 171 -5.30 23.20 15.30
C THR A 171 -3.86 23.64 15.00
N ILE A 172 -3.01 22.72 14.56
CA ILE A 172 -1.64 23.00 14.11
C ILE A 172 -1.69 23.56 12.68
N LEU A 173 -2.46 22.89 11.78
CA LEU A 173 -2.56 23.28 10.38
C LEU A 173 -3.03 24.75 10.22
N SER A 174 -3.99 25.20 11.05
CA SER A 174 -4.54 26.56 11.00
C SER A 174 -3.57 27.65 11.45
N ARG A 175 -2.48 27.32 12.15
CA ARG A 175 -1.49 28.26 12.71
C ARG A 175 -0.17 28.28 11.93
N CYS A 176 -0.05 27.42 10.93
CA CYS A 176 1.16 27.31 10.11
C CYS A 176 0.92 27.81 8.69
N GLN A 177 1.91 28.51 8.13
CA GLN A 177 1.94 28.79 6.70
C GLN A 177 2.37 27.52 5.96
N ARG A 178 1.46 26.95 5.17
CA ARG A 178 1.67 25.69 4.47
C ARG A 178 2.34 25.91 3.11
N PHE A 179 3.29 25.02 2.78
CA PHE A 179 3.99 24.92 1.51
C PHE A 179 3.97 23.48 1.03
N ASP A 180 3.40 23.25 -0.15
CA ASP A 180 3.27 21.92 -0.73
C ASP A 180 4.41 21.65 -1.71
N PHE A 181 5.30 20.73 -1.37
CA PHE A 181 6.39 20.25 -2.21
C PHE A 181 5.87 19.17 -3.16
N LYS A 182 6.07 19.36 -4.44
CA LYS A 182 5.61 18.43 -5.47
C LYS A 182 6.68 17.38 -5.75
N ARG A 183 6.26 16.24 -6.30
CA ARG A 183 7.20 15.27 -6.90
C ARG A 183 7.92 15.96 -8.07
N ILE A 184 9.21 15.67 -8.20
CA ILE A 184 10.03 16.28 -9.24
C ILE A 184 9.82 15.48 -10.55
N PRO A 185 9.50 16.15 -11.67
CA PRO A 185 9.33 15.47 -12.96
C PRO A 185 10.59 14.69 -13.36
N LEU A 186 10.40 13.52 -13.99
CA LEU A 186 11.48 12.61 -14.41
C LEU A 186 12.58 13.33 -15.22
N ALA A 187 12.19 14.15 -16.21
CA ALA A 187 13.12 14.89 -17.06
C ALA A 187 13.98 15.86 -16.26
N VAL A 188 13.42 16.48 -15.22
CA VAL A 188 14.14 17.44 -14.34
C VAL A 188 15.13 16.69 -13.45
N VAL A 189 14.73 15.53 -12.88
CA VAL A 189 15.64 14.67 -12.10
C VAL A 189 16.79 14.19 -12.99
N ALA A 190 16.51 13.64 -14.16
CA ALA A 190 17.53 13.14 -15.09
C ALA A 190 18.50 14.27 -15.53
N GLY A 191 18.00 15.46 -15.83
CA GLY A 191 18.81 16.62 -16.16
C GLY A 191 19.74 17.05 -15.03
N HIS A 192 19.27 16.98 -13.78
CA HIS A 192 20.09 17.28 -12.61
C HIS A 192 21.16 16.21 -12.35
N LEU A 193 20.80 14.93 -12.47
CA LEU A 193 21.76 13.82 -12.37
C LEU A 193 22.87 13.95 -13.41
N ARG A 194 22.52 14.35 -14.67
CA ARG A 194 23.52 14.62 -15.73
C ARG A 194 24.53 15.69 -15.31
N ASN A 195 24.07 16.79 -14.70
CA ASN A 195 24.95 17.84 -14.21
C ASN A 195 25.87 17.35 -13.08
N ILE A 196 25.37 16.51 -12.19
CA ILE A 196 26.17 15.92 -11.11
C ILE A 196 27.22 14.97 -11.65
N VAL A 197 26.84 14.04 -12.51
CA VAL A 197 27.73 13.06 -13.13
C VAL A 197 28.86 13.74 -13.92
N ALA A 198 28.55 14.83 -14.66
CA ALA A 198 29.57 15.62 -15.34
C ALA A 198 30.58 16.24 -14.36
N ARG A 199 30.14 16.68 -13.17
CA ARG A 199 31.03 17.24 -12.14
C ARG A 199 31.83 16.18 -11.39
N GLU A 200 31.24 14.99 -11.22
CA GLU A 200 31.92 13.81 -10.62
C GLU A 200 32.85 13.10 -11.64
N LYS A 201 32.85 13.49 -12.92
CA LYS A 201 33.63 12.92 -14.03
C LYS A 201 33.32 11.44 -14.30
N VAL A 202 32.06 11.06 -14.21
CA VAL A 202 31.58 9.72 -14.48
C VAL A 202 31.01 9.64 -15.91
N GLU A 203 31.28 8.56 -16.61
CA GLU A 203 30.72 8.27 -17.93
C GLU A 203 29.50 7.37 -17.80
N ILE A 204 28.31 7.93 -18.02
CA ILE A 204 27.02 7.21 -18.03
C ILE A 204 26.14 7.74 -19.17
N SER A 205 25.36 6.86 -19.79
CA SER A 205 24.44 7.22 -20.85
C SER A 205 23.20 7.97 -20.34
N ASP A 206 22.52 8.71 -21.20
CA ASP A 206 21.24 9.35 -20.91
C ASP A 206 20.15 8.32 -20.58
N SER A 207 20.21 7.11 -21.18
CA SER A 207 19.34 5.98 -20.87
C SER A 207 19.54 5.52 -19.43
N GLY A 208 20.79 5.31 -19.02
CA GLY A 208 21.14 4.93 -17.64
C GLY A 208 20.68 5.97 -16.61
N LEU A 209 20.89 7.27 -16.90
CA LEU A 209 20.41 8.35 -16.04
C LEU A 209 18.87 8.38 -15.93
N THR A 210 18.18 8.11 -17.03
CA THR A 210 16.71 8.05 -17.02
C THR A 210 16.20 6.87 -16.21
N MET A 211 16.85 5.70 -16.26
CA MET A 211 16.52 4.54 -15.43
C MET A 211 16.70 4.84 -13.94
N ILE A 212 17.83 5.47 -13.58
CA ILE A 212 18.10 5.89 -12.19
C ILE A 212 17.06 6.92 -11.72
N ALA A 213 16.73 7.91 -12.54
CA ALA A 213 15.74 8.94 -12.22
C ALA A 213 14.33 8.32 -12.05
N ARG A 214 13.96 7.37 -12.89
CA ARG A 214 12.69 6.61 -12.78
C ARG A 214 12.62 5.82 -11.47
N LYS A 215 13.72 5.16 -11.07
CA LYS A 215 13.82 4.44 -9.78
C LYS A 215 13.69 5.37 -8.58
N GLY A 216 14.08 6.65 -8.73
CA GLY A 216 13.94 7.68 -7.70
C GLY A 216 12.51 8.18 -7.48
N ASP A 217 11.54 7.83 -8.34
CA ASP A 217 10.09 8.13 -8.22
C ASP A 217 9.78 9.59 -7.83
N GLY A 218 10.45 10.55 -8.48
CA GLY A 218 10.29 11.97 -8.21
C GLY A 218 10.96 12.46 -6.91
N SER A 219 11.76 11.61 -6.26
CA SER A 219 12.59 11.94 -5.10
C SER A 219 14.04 12.15 -5.53
N MET A 220 14.58 13.37 -5.37
CA MET A 220 15.98 13.65 -5.67
C MET A 220 16.93 12.90 -4.73
N ARG A 221 16.57 12.75 -3.46
CA ARG A 221 17.40 12.04 -2.49
C ARG A 221 17.54 10.56 -2.85
N ASP A 222 16.43 9.91 -3.23
CA ASP A 222 16.44 8.49 -3.55
C ASP A 222 17.13 8.27 -4.91
N ALA A 223 16.93 9.15 -5.89
CA ALA A 223 17.65 9.11 -7.17
C ALA A 223 19.18 9.26 -6.98
N LEU A 224 19.64 10.15 -6.10
CA LEU A 224 21.05 10.30 -5.76
C LEU A 224 21.60 9.09 -4.99
N SER A 225 20.80 8.47 -4.13
CA SER A 225 21.19 7.24 -3.41
C SER A 225 21.32 6.06 -4.37
N VAL A 226 20.42 5.96 -5.35
CA VAL A 226 20.50 4.95 -6.42
C VAL A 226 21.71 5.19 -7.31
N LEU A 227 21.97 6.44 -7.70
CA LEU A 227 23.19 6.79 -8.46
C LEU A 227 24.45 6.38 -7.70
N ASP A 228 24.50 6.65 -6.40
CA ASP A 228 25.62 6.31 -5.53
C ASP A 228 25.87 4.78 -5.49
N GLN A 229 24.80 3.98 -5.43
CA GLN A 229 24.87 2.52 -5.51
C GLN A 229 25.39 2.05 -6.88
N VAL A 230 24.92 2.67 -7.97
CA VAL A 230 25.39 2.37 -9.33
C VAL A 230 26.87 2.66 -9.46
N LEU A 231 27.34 3.80 -8.96
CA LEU A 231 28.77 4.17 -9.00
C LEU A 231 29.62 3.24 -8.13
N ALA A 232 29.13 2.85 -6.97
CA ALA A 232 29.81 1.89 -6.11
C ALA A 232 29.98 0.51 -6.77
N PHE A 233 29.04 0.10 -7.62
CA PHE A 233 29.06 -1.18 -8.31
C PHE A 233 29.86 -1.16 -9.62
N CYS A 234 29.63 -0.14 -10.48
CA CYS A 234 30.19 -0.05 -11.83
C CYS A 234 31.52 0.74 -11.89
N GLY A 235 31.80 1.61 -10.90
CA GLY A 235 32.91 2.57 -10.96
C GLY A 235 32.60 3.76 -11.86
N ASP A 236 33.66 4.36 -12.47
CA ASP A 236 33.56 5.62 -13.24
C ASP A 236 32.96 5.44 -14.65
N LYS A 237 32.86 4.21 -15.15
CA LYS A 237 32.31 3.87 -16.49
C LYS A 237 31.12 2.95 -16.32
N VAL A 238 29.94 3.51 -16.45
CA VAL A 238 28.69 2.80 -16.22
C VAL A 238 28.05 2.38 -17.54
N ARG A 239 27.86 1.07 -17.72
CA ARG A 239 27.13 0.51 -18.88
C ARG A 239 25.66 0.30 -18.55
N ASP A 240 24.78 0.49 -19.52
CA ASP A 240 23.33 0.37 -19.32
C ASP A 240 22.90 -1.02 -18.83
N GLU A 241 23.58 -2.08 -19.29
CA GLU A 241 23.29 -3.46 -18.86
C GLU A 241 23.59 -3.68 -17.35
N GLU A 242 24.62 -3.02 -16.84
CA GLU A 242 25.00 -3.08 -15.41
C GLU A 242 23.96 -2.32 -14.57
N VAL A 243 23.47 -1.18 -15.07
CA VAL A 243 22.39 -0.42 -14.42
C VAL A 243 21.11 -1.25 -14.36
N VAL A 244 20.71 -1.87 -15.46
CA VAL A 244 19.53 -2.76 -15.52
C VAL A 244 19.67 -3.90 -14.50
N THR A 245 20.83 -4.55 -14.48
CA THR A 245 21.10 -5.69 -13.58
C THR A 245 21.03 -5.25 -12.11
N LEU A 246 21.70 -4.14 -11.76
CA LEU A 246 21.74 -3.65 -10.37
C LEU A 246 20.40 -3.17 -9.85
N LEU A 247 19.67 -2.42 -10.69
CA LEU A 247 18.39 -1.84 -10.28
C LEU A 247 17.24 -2.86 -10.30
N GLY A 248 17.48 -4.03 -10.86
CA GLY A 248 16.45 -5.05 -11.06
C GLY A 248 15.30 -4.55 -11.94
N VAL A 249 15.60 -3.57 -12.82
CA VAL A 249 14.60 -3.07 -13.77
C VAL A 249 14.30 -4.18 -14.75
N VAL A 250 13.05 -4.51 -14.88
CA VAL A 250 12.61 -5.57 -15.81
C VAL A 250 12.94 -5.13 -17.24
N ASP A 251 13.55 -6.02 -18.01
CA ASP A 251 13.79 -5.74 -19.41
C ASP A 251 12.44 -5.44 -20.09
N ARG A 252 12.33 -4.25 -20.66
CA ARG A 252 11.14 -3.80 -21.37
C ARG A 252 10.68 -4.79 -22.44
N ARG A 253 11.62 -5.53 -23.04
CA ARG A 253 11.31 -6.59 -23.98
C ARG A 253 10.39 -7.66 -23.37
N LEU A 254 10.57 -7.97 -22.09
CA LEU A 254 9.72 -8.93 -21.37
C LEU A 254 8.28 -8.40 -21.23
N LEU A 255 8.11 -7.09 -20.97
CA LEU A 255 6.78 -6.46 -20.90
C LEU A 255 6.08 -6.52 -22.28
N LEU A 256 6.82 -6.20 -23.33
CA LEU A 256 6.36 -6.24 -24.71
C LEU A 256 5.97 -7.66 -25.14
N GLU A 257 6.83 -8.64 -24.84
CA GLU A 257 6.57 -10.05 -25.14
C GLU A 257 5.37 -10.57 -24.36
N SER A 258 5.23 -10.16 -23.07
CA SER A 258 4.09 -10.54 -22.23
C SER A 258 2.77 -10.04 -22.78
N SER A 259 2.72 -8.76 -23.17
CA SER A 259 1.50 -8.19 -23.75
C SER A 259 1.15 -8.86 -25.09
N ARG A 260 2.14 -9.13 -25.95
CA ARG A 260 1.94 -9.86 -27.22
C ARG A 260 1.42 -11.28 -26.97
N ALA A 261 2.01 -12.02 -26.03
CA ALA A 261 1.59 -13.38 -25.68
C ALA A 261 0.15 -13.40 -25.14
N VAL A 262 -0.20 -12.43 -24.29
CA VAL A 262 -1.56 -12.28 -23.76
C VAL A 262 -2.56 -12.01 -24.87
N PHE A 263 -2.28 -11.07 -25.78
CA PHE A 263 -3.19 -10.73 -26.88
C PHE A 263 -3.27 -11.85 -27.93
N ALA A 264 -2.16 -12.59 -28.14
CA ALA A 264 -2.15 -13.79 -28.98
C ALA A 264 -2.83 -15.00 -28.33
N ARG A 265 -3.21 -14.91 -27.04
CA ARG A 265 -3.78 -15.98 -26.24
C ARG A 265 -2.89 -17.22 -26.15
N ASP A 266 -1.59 -17.01 -26.17
CA ASP A 266 -0.60 -18.08 -26.07
C ASP A 266 -0.23 -18.31 -24.60
N CYS A 267 -0.94 -19.25 -23.96
CA CYS A 267 -0.69 -19.65 -22.57
C CYS A 267 0.72 -20.25 -22.37
N GLY A 268 1.29 -20.89 -23.40
CA GLY A 268 2.64 -21.45 -23.32
C GLY A 268 3.69 -20.36 -23.24
N ALA A 269 3.63 -19.38 -24.16
CA ALA A 269 4.53 -18.23 -24.16
C ALA A 269 4.44 -17.41 -22.87
N VAL A 270 3.23 -17.23 -22.34
CA VAL A 270 3.01 -16.53 -21.07
C VAL A 270 3.75 -17.21 -19.91
N LEU A 271 3.63 -18.54 -19.76
CA LEU A 271 4.32 -19.30 -18.71
C LEU A 271 5.84 -19.30 -18.88
N ASP A 272 6.33 -19.38 -20.12
CA ASP A 272 7.76 -19.28 -20.40
C ASP A 272 8.33 -17.91 -20.04
N ILE A 273 7.59 -16.83 -20.24
CA ILE A 273 8.01 -15.49 -19.82
C ILE A 273 8.13 -15.41 -18.31
N VAL A 274 7.11 -15.87 -17.56
CA VAL A 274 7.17 -15.88 -16.07
C VAL A 274 8.36 -16.69 -15.58
N LYS A 275 8.63 -17.85 -16.21
CA LYS A 275 9.79 -18.66 -15.88
C LYS A 275 11.11 -17.93 -16.16
N ARG A 276 11.21 -17.17 -17.25
CA ARG A 276 12.38 -16.34 -17.56
C ARG A 276 12.56 -15.22 -16.54
N VAL A 277 11.49 -14.52 -16.20
CA VAL A 277 11.50 -13.45 -15.16
C VAL A 277 12.03 -14.02 -13.84
N ASP A 278 11.55 -15.19 -13.44
CA ASP A 278 11.99 -15.88 -12.23
C ASP A 278 13.47 -16.31 -12.32
N SER A 279 13.88 -16.90 -13.45
CA SER A 279 15.26 -17.35 -13.66
C SER A 279 16.30 -16.22 -13.71
N PHE A 280 15.89 -15.02 -14.09
CA PHE A 280 16.73 -13.82 -14.02
C PHE A 280 16.77 -13.18 -12.63
N GLY A 281 16.00 -13.71 -11.65
CA GLY A 281 15.93 -13.19 -10.30
C GLY A 281 15.17 -11.88 -10.16
N TYR A 282 14.34 -11.51 -11.12
CA TYR A 282 13.49 -10.33 -11.00
C TYR A 282 12.40 -10.51 -9.94
N ASN A 283 12.10 -9.44 -9.23
CA ASN A 283 10.99 -9.45 -8.28
C ASN A 283 9.64 -9.51 -9.03
N MET A 284 8.87 -10.58 -8.81
CA MET A 284 7.58 -10.82 -9.48
C MET A 284 6.58 -9.69 -9.24
N ARG A 285 6.55 -9.13 -8.03
CA ARG A 285 5.66 -8.01 -7.71
C ARG A 285 6.04 -6.75 -8.50
N GLN A 286 7.34 -6.46 -8.61
CA GLN A 286 7.82 -5.34 -9.42
C GLN A 286 7.50 -5.55 -10.91
N PHE A 287 7.68 -6.77 -11.42
CA PHE A 287 7.29 -7.11 -12.79
C PHE A 287 5.79 -6.88 -13.04
N CYS A 288 4.94 -7.25 -12.07
CA CYS A 288 3.50 -6.97 -12.14
C CYS A 288 3.21 -5.46 -12.16
N GLN A 289 3.87 -4.66 -11.32
CA GLN A 289 3.71 -3.21 -11.27
C GLN A 289 4.11 -2.55 -12.61
N GLU A 290 5.19 -2.98 -13.21
CA GLU A 290 5.62 -2.48 -14.52
C GLU A 290 4.66 -2.90 -15.65
N LEU A 291 4.06 -4.10 -15.57
CA LEU A 291 2.99 -4.50 -16.47
C LEU A 291 1.72 -3.65 -16.27
N ILE A 292 1.36 -3.33 -15.04
CA ILE A 292 0.24 -2.42 -14.74
C ILE A 292 0.47 -1.07 -15.41
N ASP A 293 1.65 -0.47 -15.27
CA ASP A 293 1.97 0.82 -15.90
C ASP A 293 1.97 0.72 -17.44
N TYR A 294 2.41 -0.41 -17.99
CA TYR A 294 2.41 -0.66 -19.41
C TYR A 294 0.98 -0.76 -19.97
N PHE A 295 0.12 -1.59 -19.36
CA PHE A 295 -1.30 -1.73 -19.76
C PHE A 295 -2.11 -0.46 -19.49
N ARG A 296 -1.81 0.29 -18.43
CA ARG A 296 -2.39 1.62 -18.17
C ARG A 296 -2.06 2.59 -19.30
N SER A 297 -0.80 2.62 -19.73
CA SER A 297 -0.37 3.47 -20.85
C SER A 297 -1.09 3.12 -22.14
N MET A 298 -1.26 1.81 -22.44
CA MET A 298 -2.08 1.35 -23.57
C MET A 298 -3.53 1.82 -23.48
N ALA A 299 -4.14 1.69 -22.29
CA ALA A 299 -5.53 2.08 -22.07
C ALA A 299 -5.73 3.59 -22.26
N ILE A 300 -4.80 4.43 -21.76
CA ILE A 300 -4.84 5.89 -21.95
C ILE A 300 -4.71 6.24 -23.44
N ILE A 301 -3.74 5.67 -24.13
CA ILE A 301 -3.53 5.90 -25.58
C ILE A 301 -4.76 5.47 -26.37
N SER A 302 -5.39 4.35 -26.02
CA SER A 302 -6.62 3.87 -26.67
C SER A 302 -7.83 4.76 -26.39
N ALA A 303 -7.92 5.39 -25.21
CA ALA A 303 -9.08 6.20 -24.79
C ALA A 303 -9.02 7.64 -25.31
N VAL A 304 -7.87 8.28 -25.21
CA VAL A 304 -7.71 9.73 -25.44
C VAL A 304 -7.05 10.02 -26.81
N GLY A 305 -6.45 9.00 -27.44
CA GLY A 305 -5.66 9.17 -28.64
C GLY A 305 -4.22 9.62 -28.35
N PRO A 306 -3.49 10.10 -29.36
CA PRO A 306 -2.10 10.52 -29.20
C PRO A 306 -2.06 11.84 -28.44
N THR A 307 -2.00 11.77 -27.14
CA THR A 307 -1.75 12.91 -26.25
C THR A 307 -0.27 12.99 -25.92
N GLU A 308 0.30 14.19 -26.01
CA GLU A 308 1.66 14.51 -25.59
C GLU A 308 1.84 14.41 -24.04
N GLU A 309 0.82 13.98 -23.33
CA GLU A 309 0.69 14.04 -21.87
C GLU A 309 1.04 12.74 -21.13
N LEU A 310 1.74 11.79 -21.76
CA LEU A 310 2.37 10.71 -21.00
C LEU A 310 3.83 11.12 -20.73
N PRO A 311 4.09 11.88 -19.65
CA PRO A 311 5.36 12.59 -19.44
C PRO A 311 6.56 11.67 -19.20
N ASP A 312 6.31 10.37 -19.02
CA ASP A 312 7.32 9.39 -18.61
C ASP A 312 7.78 8.45 -19.74
N LEU A 313 7.29 8.66 -20.98
CA LEU A 313 7.61 7.80 -22.13
C LEU A 313 8.36 8.56 -23.21
N SER A 314 9.39 7.94 -23.78
CA SER A 314 10.07 8.47 -24.97
C SER A 314 9.18 8.34 -26.22
N GLY A 315 9.43 9.15 -27.26
CA GLY A 315 8.65 9.08 -28.50
C GLY A 315 8.66 7.70 -29.20
N ALA A 316 9.78 6.97 -29.10
CA ALA A 316 9.89 5.61 -29.63
C ALA A 316 9.00 4.63 -28.83
N GLU A 317 8.98 4.77 -27.51
CA GLU A 317 8.15 3.97 -26.61
C GLU A 317 6.66 4.20 -26.85
N LEU A 318 6.26 5.45 -27.07
CA LEU A 318 4.88 5.80 -27.41
C LEU A 318 4.43 5.15 -28.72
N ALA A 319 5.29 5.14 -29.74
CA ALA A 319 4.98 4.52 -31.04
C ALA A 319 4.75 3.01 -30.88
N GLU A 320 5.59 2.32 -30.13
CA GLU A 320 5.50 0.88 -29.89
C GLU A 320 4.24 0.49 -29.11
N ILE A 321 3.93 1.23 -28.02
CA ILE A 321 2.71 1.00 -27.22
C ILE A 321 1.46 1.24 -28.07
N ARG A 322 1.48 2.28 -28.92
CA ARG A 322 0.39 2.60 -29.83
C ARG A 322 0.12 1.51 -30.84
N GLU A 323 1.17 0.95 -31.45
CA GLU A 323 1.05 -0.16 -32.38
C GLU A 323 0.39 -1.38 -31.74
N GLN A 324 0.76 -1.70 -30.51
CA GLN A 324 0.16 -2.81 -29.76
C GLN A 324 -1.25 -2.55 -29.27
N ALA A 325 -1.56 -1.31 -28.87
CA ALA A 325 -2.88 -0.94 -28.38
C ALA A 325 -3.94 -0.87 -29.50
N ALA A 326 -3.53 -0.59 -30.75
CA ALA A 326 -4.44 -0.37 -31.87
C ALA A 326 -5.44 -1.52 -32.13
N PRO A 327 -5.07 -2.81 -32.07
CA PRO A 327 -5.99 -3.92 -32.30
C PRO A 327 -6.87 -4.27 -31.10
N VAL A 328 -6.61 -3.70 -29.90
CA VAL A 328 -7.24 -4.13 -28.65
C VAL A 328 -8.31 -3.13 -28.22
N LYS A 329 -9.50 -3.61 -27.85
CA LYS A 329 -10.58 -2.76 -27.36
C LYS A 329 -10.27 -2.23 -25.96
N LEU A 330 -10.64 -0.97 -25.69
CA LEU A 330 -10.44 -0.33 -24.38
C LEU A 330 -11.04 -1.17 -23.23
N SER A 331 -12.23 -1.74 -23.42
CA SER A 331 -12.88 -2.61 -22.42
C SER A 331 -12.07 -3.86 -22.08
N GLU A 332 -11.31 -4.39 -23.04
CA GLU A 332 -10.42 -5.53 -22.84
C GLU A 332 -9.17 -5.11 -22.04
N LEU A 333 -8.57 -3.97 -22.39
CA LEU A 333 -7.46 -3.39 -21.65
C LEU A 333 -7.82 -3.09 -20.19
N GLN A 334 -9.03 -2.56 -19.95
CA GLN A 334 -9.52 -2.31 -18.59
C GLN A 334 -9.66 -3.61 -17.78
N ARG A 335 -10.14 -4.70 -18.40
CA ARG A 335 -10.25 -6.01 -17.73
C ARG A 335 -8.88 -6.61 -17.42
N HIS A 336 -7.92 -6.50 -18.34
CA HIS A 336 -6.55 -6.92 -18.10
C HIS A 336 -5.93 -6.14 -16.94
N LEU A 337 -6.14 -4.82 -16.92
CA LEU A 337 -5.66 -3.96 -15.84
C LEU A 337 -6.27 -4.34 -14.47
N ALA A 338 -7.57 -4.63 -14.43
CA ALA A 338 -8.23 -5.08 -13.21
C ALA A 338 -7.65 -6.41 -12.68
N ILE A 339 -7.31 -7.36 -13.57
CA ILE A 339 -6.69 -8.63 -13.18
C ILE A 339 -5.29 -8.38 -12.59
N LEU A 340 -4.48 -7.52 -13.23
CA LEU A 340 -3.13 -7.19 -12.74
C LEU A 340 -3.15 -6.46 -11.39
N LEU A 341 -4.06 -5.49 -11.21
CA LEU A 341 -4.23 -4.77 -9.94
C LEU A 341 -4.61 -5.73 -8.80
N LYS A 342 -5.50 -6.68 -9.08
CA LYS A 342 -5.86 -7.73 -8.11
C LYS A 342 -4.66 -8.63 -7.79
N ALA A 343 -3.92 -9.06 -8.79
CA ALA A 343 -2.73 -9.88 -8.61
C ALA A 343 -1.64 -9.17 -7.80
N GLU A 344 -1.42 -7.86 -8.03
CA GLU A 344 -0.47 -7.05 -7.25
C GLU A 344 -0.86 -7.01 -5.77
N SER A 345 -2.14 -6.78 -5.48
CA SER A 345 -2.66 -6.78 -4.11
C SER A 345 -2.52 -8.15 -3.44
N GLU A 346 -2.79 -9.26 -4.16
CA GLU A 346 -2.61 -10.62 -3.66
C GLU A 346 -1.14 -10.94 -3.38
N MET A 347 -0.22 -10.53 -4.28
CA MET A 347 1.23 -10.73 -4.09
C MET A 347 1.79 -9.97 -2.88
N ALA A 348 1.16 -8.87 -2.46
CA ALA A 348 1.60 -8.11 -1.28
C ALA A 348 1.54 -8.94 0.01
N HIS A 349 0.65 -9.93 0.07
CA HIS A 349 0.39 -10.76 1.25
C HIS A 349 0.70 -12.25 1.05
N SER A 350 1.11 -12.66 -0.17
CA SER A 350 1.36 -14.06 -0.52
C SER A 350 2.85 -14.39 -0.54
N ALA A 351 3.21 -15.55 0.01
CA ALA A 351 4.55 -16.13 -0.16
C ALA A 351 4.76 -16.72 -1.57
N PHE A 352 3.69 -16.95 -2.35
CA PHE A 352 3.73 -17.61 -3.66
C PHE A 352 3.57 -16.62 -4.81
N THR A 353 4.36 -15.55 -4.83
CA THR A 353 4.25 -14.45 -5.81
C THR A 353 4.32 -14.91 -7.27
N ARG A 354 5.15 -15.93 -7.57
CA ARG A 354 5.26 -16.53 -8.89
C ARG A 354 3.94 -17.19 -9.34
N LEU A 355 3.33 -17.99 -8.47
CA LEU A 355 2.06 -18.68 -8.78
C LEU A 355 0.93 -17.67 -9.04
N VAL A 356 0.84 -16.62 -8.23
CA VAL A 356 -0.14 -15.54 -8.43
C VAL A 356 0.06 -14.90 -9.80
N MET A 357 1.31 -14.63 -10.21
CA MET A 357 1.61 -14.05 -11.52
C MET A 357 1.27 -14.98 -12.69
N GLU A 358 1.62 -16.28 -12.58
CA GLU A 358 1.27 -17.29 -13.58
C GLU A 358 -0.25 -17.35 -13.78
N MET A 359 -1.03 -17.39 -12.69
CA MET A 359 -2.50 -17.44 -12.75
C MET A 359 -3.10 -16.15 -13.30
N ALA A 360 -2.56 -14.99 -12.94
CA ALA A 360 -3.03 -13.71 -13.47
C ALA A 360 -2.84 -13.61 -14.99
N LEU A 361 -1.65 -13.92 -15.49
CA LEU A 361 -1.36 -13.86 -16.92
C LEU A 361 -2.11 -14.95 -17.71
N LEU A 362 -2.28 -16.16 -17.17
CA LEU A 362 -3.13 -17.19 -17.77
C LEU A 362 -4.59 -16.72 -17.84
N LYS A 363 -5.13 -16.10 -16.79
CA LYS A 363 -6.48 -15.53 -16.79
C LYS A 363 -6.61 -14.44 -17.85
N MET A 364 -5.60 -13.59 -18.03
CA MET A 364 -5.56 -12.57 -19.08
C MET A 364 -5.56 -13.21 -20.49
N ALA A 365 -4.74 -14.22 -20.71
CA ALA A 365 -4.64 -14.91 -22.01
C ALA A 365 -5.91 -15.71 -22.36
N THR A 366 -6.64 -16.22 -21.36
CA THR A 366 -7.89 -16.97 -21.56
C THR A 366 -9.14 -16.11 -21.55
N LEU A 367 -9.00 -14.79 -21.43
CA LEU A 367 -10.14 -13.86 -21.32
C LEU A 367 -10.99 -13.90 -22.60
N ILE A 368 -12.29 -14.16 -22.45
CA ILE A 368 -13.24 -14.16 -23.56
C ILE A 368 -13.61 -12.71 -23.92
N PRO A 369 -13.58 -12.32 -25.21
CA PRO A 369 -14.03 -10.99 -25.62
C PRO A 369 -15.47 -10.74 -25.23
N VAL A 370 -15.76 -9.57 -24.67
CA VAL A 370 -17.12 -9.16 -24.39
C VAL A 370 -17.79 -8.76 -25.70
N VAL A 371 -18.89 -9.42 -26.03
CA VAL A 371 -19.78 -9.00 -27.11
C VAL A 371 -20.84 -8.11 -26.51
N PRO A 372 -20.99 -6.85 -26.97
CA PRO A 372 -22.07 -5.98 -26.49
C PRO A 372 -23.44 -6.64 -26.68
N ILE A 373 -24.32 -6.51 -25.69
CA ILE A 373 -25.68 -7.07 -25.73
C ILE A 373 -26.43 -6.58 -26.98
N ASN A 374 -26.20 -5.36 -27.40
CA ASN A 374 -26.79 -4.81 -28.62
C ASN A 374 -26.39 -5.57 -29.88
N ASP A 375 -25.13 -6.01 -29.99
CA ASP A 375 -24.65 -6.81 -31.14
C ASP A 375 -25.31 -8.19 -31.14
N ILE A 376 -25.53 -8.78 -29.95
CA ILE A 376 -26.25 -10.05 -29.81
C ILE A 376 -27.72 -9.87 -30.19
N LEU A 377 -28.37 -8.79 -29.73
CA LEU A 377 -29.74 -8.47 -30.08
C LEU A 377 -29.92 -8.18 -31.57
N GLU A 378 -28.99 -7.51 -32.23
CA GLU A 378 -29.01 -7.29 -33.66
C GLU A 378 -28.86 -8.59 -34.44
N ARG A 379 -27.96 -9.49 -34.00
CA ARG A 379 -27.81 -10.82 -34.58
C ARG A 379 -29.06 -11.67 -34.40
N LEU A 380 -29.69 -11.64 -33.25
CA LEU A 380 -30.96 -12.32 -32.99
C LEU A 380 -32.08 -11.76 -33.87
N LYS A 381 -32.22 -10.44 -33.97
CA LYS A 381 -33.20 -9.79 -34.87
C LYS A 381 -32.94 -10.08 -36.33
N ALA A 382 -31.68 -10.26 -36.74
CA ALA A 382 -31.33 -10.68 -38.08
C ALA A 382 -31.72 -12.15 -38.39
N LEU A 383 -31.70 -13.00 -37.36
CA LEU A 383 -32.14 -14.41 -37.47
C LEU A 383 -33.66 -14.57 -37.44
N GLU A 384 -34.39 -13.64 -36.78
CA GLU A 384 -35.85 -13.62 -36.69
C GLU A 384 -36.55 -13.15 -37.99
N LYS A 385 -35.84 -12.56 -38.96
CA LYS A 385 -36.42 -12.16 -40.24
C LYS A 385 -36.52 -13.38 -41.19
N PRO A 386 -37.69 -13.96 -41.39
CA PRO A 386 -37.86 -15.07 -42.36
C PRO A 386 -37.82 -14.47 -43.77
N GLY A 387 -36.79 -14.81 -44.52
CA GLY A 387 -36.78 -14.65 -45.97
C GLY A 387 -35.91 -13.53 -46.55
N SER A 388 -34.61 -13.74 -46.60
CA SER A 388 -33.78 -13.33 -47.72
C SER A 388 -32.61 -14.32 -47.82
N GLY A 389 -32.68 -15.21 -48.81
CA GLY A 389 -31.56 -16.08 -49.16
C GLY A 389 -30.36 -15.24 -49.59
N GLY A 390 -29.29 -15.28 -48.86
CA GLY A 390 -28.06 -14.62 -49.23
C GLY A 390 -26.97 -15.00 -48.24
N MET A 391 -26.06 -15.83 -48.72
CA MET A 391 -24.71 -16.16 -48.26
C MET A 391 -24.57 -16.36 -46.73
N VAL A 392 -24.55 -17.61 -46.38
CA VAL A 392 -24.02 -18.10 -45.11
C VAL A 392 -22.57 -17.61 -44.97
N ALA A 393 -22.36 -16.61 -44.10
CA ALA A 393 -21.03 -16.27 -43.63
C ALA A 393 -20.44 -17.51 -42.97
N SER A 394 -19.26 -17.91 -43.37
CA SER A 394 -18.53 -19.04 -42.84
C SER A 394 -18.56 -19.06 -41.30
N PRO A 395 -18.77 -20.21 -40.66
CA PRO A 395 -18.70 -20.31 -39.21
C PRO A 395 -17.32 -19.87 -38.71
N PRO A 396 -17.23 -19.30 -37.52
CA PRO A 396 -15.93 -18.93 -36.95
C PRO A 396 -15.04 -20.18 -36.90
N PRO A 397 -13.73 -20.04 -37.04
CA PRO A 397 -12.83 -21.19 -37.11
C PRO A 397 -13.00 -22.05 -35.86
N ARG A 398 -13.38 -23.29 -36.10
CA ARG A 398 -13.45 -24.35 -35.12
C ARG A 398 -12.04 -24.52 -34.56
N TRP A 399 -11.89 -24.49 -33.28
CA TRP A 399 -10.63 -24.75 -32.59
C TRP A 399 -10.17 -26.19 -32.88
N GLU A 400 -9.34 -26.36 -33.89
CA GLU A 400 -8.57 -27.59 -34.05
C GLU A 400 -7.40 -27.54 -33.08
N ASN A 401 -7.48 -28.34 -32.03
CA ASN A 401 -6.32 -28.72 -31.24
C ASN A 401 -5.27 -29.28 -32.18
N ARG A 402 -4.27 -28.48 -32.55
CA ARG A 402 -3.04 -28.99 -33.12
C ARG A 402 -2.29 -29.77 -32.07
N SER A 403 -2.70 -31.02 -31.86
CA SER A 403 -1.85 -32.03 -31.26
C SER A 403 -0.67 -32.25 -32.19
N ALA A 404 0.49 -31.90 -31.71
CA ALA A 404 1.76 -32.19 -32.35
C ALA A 404 1.86 -33.69 -32.65
N SER A 405 2.14 -34.00 -33.90
CA SER A 405 2.52 -35.34 -34.38
C SER A 405 3.70 -35.86 -33.53
N ARG A 406 3.42 -36.84 -32.70
CA ARG A 406 4.45 -37.72 -32.13
C ARG A 406 4.51 -39.00 -32.92
N ASP A 407 5.70 -39.34 -33.27
CA ASP A 407 6.12 -40.51 -34.01
C ASP A 407 5.54 -41.82 -33.47
N ARG A 408 5.22 -42.71 -34.40
CA ARG A 408 4.71 -44.07 -34.20
C ARG A 408 5.76 -44.93 -33.47
N VAL A 409 5.35 -45.48 -32.33
CA VAL A 409 5.97 -46.68 -31.77
C VAL A 409 4.94 -47.80 -31.84
N PRO A 410 5.30 -49.04 -32.24
CA PRO A 410 4.36 -50.12 -32.48
C PRO A 410 3.83 -50.75 -31.20
N PRO A 411 2.65 -51.42 -31.22
CA PRO A 411 1.96 -51.89 -30.02
C PRO A 411 2.54 -53.22 -29.49
N PRO A 412 2.58 -53.42 -28.16
CA PRO A 412 2.79 -54.72 -27.58
C PRO A 412 1.46 -55.47 -27.38
N VAL A 413 1.62 -56.74 -27.49
CA VAL A 413 0.72 -57.87 -27.52
C VAL A 413 -0.28 -57.92 -26.37
N ALA A 414 -1.48 -58.47 -26.64
CA ALA A 414 -2.61 -58.72 -25.80
C ALA A 414 -2.32 -59.53 -24.51
N ALA A 415 -2.85 -59.08 -23.38
CA ALA A 415 -3.03 -59.87 -22.18
C ALA A 415 -4.49 -59.85 -21.74
N LYS A 416 -4.98 -61.06 -21.41
CA LYS A 416 -6.32 -61.51 -21.14
C LYS A 416 -7.15 -60.67 -20.18
N ALA A 417 -8.44 -60.55 -20.53
CA ALA A 417 -9.54 -60.10 -19.65
C ALA A 417 -9.72 -61.05 -18.47
N LEU A 418 -9.80 -60.49 -17.28
CA LEU A 418 -10.41 -61.10 -16.10
C LEU A 418 -11.74 -60.39 -15.85
N GLN A 419 -12.81 -61.14 -15.76
CA GLN A 419 -14.17 -60.72 -15.47
C GLN A 419 -14.30 -60.30 -14.00
N PRO A 420 -15.13 -59.32 -13.64
CA PRO A 420 -15.41 -59.00 -12.26
C PRO A 420 -16.51 -59.90 -11.72
N ASP A 421 -16.30 -60.40 -10.50
CA ASP A 421 -17.23 -61.16 -9.70
C ASP A 421 -18.42 -60.30 -9.26
N THR A 422 -19.56 -60.99 -9.26
CA THR A 422 -20.90 -60.56 -8.83
C THR A 422 -20.94 -60.20 -7.37
N ALA A 423 -21.35 -58.98 -7.02
CA ALA A 423 -21.76 -58.61 -5.69
C ALA A 423 -23.29 -58.72 -5.55
N GLU A 424 -23.73 -59.47 -4.53
CA GLU A 424 -25.13 -59.69 -4.13
C GLU A 424 -25.84 -58.36 -3.74
N PRO A 425 -27.17 -58.29 -3.95
CA PRO A 425 -27.96 -57.11 -3.58
C PRO A 425 -28.37 -57.15 -2.09
N LEU A 426 -28.13 -56.03 -1.40
CA LEU A 426 -28.64 -55.77 -0.05
C LEU A 426 -30.15 -55.49 -0.07
N PRO A 427 -30.91 -55.89 0.98
CA PRO A 427 -32.37 -55.82 1.01
C PRO A 427 -32.91 -54.40 1.23
N PRO A 428 -34.17 -54.12 0.85
CA PRO A 428 -34.76 -52.78 0.88
C PRO A 428 -35.02 -52.29 2.31
N ARG A 429 -34.60 -51.07 2.58
CA ARG A 429 -34.96 -50.34 3.81
C ARG A 429 -36.42 -49.91 3.73
N GLN A 430 -37.19 -50.36 4.72
CA GLN A 430 -38.55 -49.95 4.99
C GLN A 430 -38.62 -48.44 5.31
N GLU A 431 -39.59 -47.78 4.71
CA GLU A 431 -40.09 -46.47 5.10
C GLU A 431 -40.64 -46.54 6.52
N THR A 432 -40.05 -45.82 7.45
CA THR A 432 -40.66 -45.52 8.73
C THR A 432 -40.99 -44.03 8.82
N GLU A 433 -42.20 -43.83 9.26
CA GLU A 433 -42.97 -42.62 9.48
C GLU A 433 -42.18 -41.40 9.97
N LYS A 434 -42.62 -40.23 9.46
CA LYS A 434 -42.39 -38.92 10.01
C LYS A 434 -42.70 -38.87 11.49
N THR A 435 -41.65 -38.82 12.31
CA THR A 435 -41.76 -38.29 13.66
C THR A 435 -41.07 -36.93 13.65
N GLU A 436 -41.85 -35.88 13.93
CA GLU A 436 -41.35 -34.54 14.16
C GLU A 436 -40.27 -34.55 15.25
N ALA A 437 -39.02 -34.40 14.88
CA ALA A 437 -37.95 -34.19 15.82
C ALA A 437 -38.06 -32.74 16.35
N ARG A 438 -38.58 -32.65 17.59
CA ARG A 438 -38.38 -31.48 18.46
C ARG A 438 -36.92 -31.05 18.37
N LYS A 439 -36.70 -29.77 18.03
CA LYS A 439 -35.45 -29.07 18.30
C LYS A 439 -35.07 -29.36 19.77
N PRO A 440 -33.81 -29.70 20.06
CA PRO A 440 -33.36 -29.62 21.42
C PRO A 440 -33.37 -28.13 21.77
N GLU A 441 -34.19 -27.73 22.70
CA GLU A 441 -34.10 -26.49 23.42
C GLU A 441 -32.70 -26.47 24.06
N ALA A 442 -31.83 -25.63 23.50
CA ALA A 442 -30.59 -25.23 24.18
C ALA A 442 -31.01 -24.69 25.55
N THR A 443 -30.58 -25.37 26.58
CA THR A 443 -30.88 -25.06 27.97
C THR A 443 -30.61 -23.56 28.23
N ASP A 444 -31.61 -22.89 28.75
CA ASP A 444 -31.66 -21.45 29.10
C ASP A 444 -30.47 -21.00 29.95
N SER A 445 -29.75 -21.94 30.57
CA SER A 445 -28.53 -21.70 31.35
C SER A 445 -27.31 -21.25 30.53
N GLN A 446 -27.22 -21.53 29.22
CA GLN A 446 -26.09 -21.10 28.38
C GLN A 446 -26.30 -19.71 27.75
N ARG A 447 -27.54 -19.27 27.54
CA ARG A 447 -27.85 -17.92 27.03
C ARG A 447 -27.67 -16.84 28.11
N ILE A 448 -27.94 -17.16 29.37
CA ILE A 448 -27.80 -16.20 30.50
C ILE A 448 -26.32 -15.92 30.82
N ALA A 449 -25.39 -16.85 30.50
CA ALA A 449 -23.97 -16.68 30.83
C ALA A 449 -23.18 -15.78 29.86
N THR A 450 -23.70 -15.52 28.64
CA THR A 450 -22.94 -14.78 27.61
C THR A 450 -23.29 -13.30 27.53
N GLU A 451 -24.50 -12.88 27.85
CA GLU A 451 -24.90 -11.46 27.84
C GLU A 451 -24.11 -10.58 28.83
N PRO A 452 -23.81 -11.02 30.08
CA PRO A 452 -22.99 -10.22 30.99
C PRO A 452 -21.53 -10.09 30.52
N TRP A 453 -20.98 -11.09 29.82
CA TRP A 453 -19.61 -11.05 29.28
C TRP A 453 -19.48 -10.00 28.17
N ASP A 454 -20.39 -10.02 27.21
CA ASP A 454 -20.41 -9.08 26.08
C ASP A 454 -20.53 -7.63 26.57
N GLY A 455 -21.36 -7.42 27.59
CA GLY A 455 -21.50 -6.13 28.28
C GLY A 455 -20.23 -5.70 29.01
N PHE A 456 -19.57 -6.63 29.69
CA PHE A 456 -18.30 -6.33 30.41
C PHE A 456 -17.19 -5.95 29.43
N VAL A 457 -16.98 -6.71 28.35
CA VAL A 457 -15.97 -6.39 27.34
C VAL A 457 -16.26 -5.05 26.64
N ALA A 458 -17.52 -4.74 26.34
CA ALA A 458 -17.92 -3.44 25.81
C ALA A 458 -17.61 -2.28 26.79
N PHE A 459 -17.84 -2.49 28.08
CA PHE A 459 -17.50 -1.52 29.12
C PHE A 459 -15.99 -1.32 29.23
N VAL A 460 -15.20 -2.39 29.20
CA VAL A 460 -13.73 -2.32 29.20
C VAL A 460 -13.24 -1.59 27.95
N LYS A 461 -13.85 -1.85 26.79
CA LYS A 461 -13.52 -1.19 25.51
C LYS A 461 -13.68 0.33 25.57
N GLY A 462 -14.72 0.80 26.26
CA GLY A 462 -14.95 2.24 26.48
C GLY A 462 -13.91 2.93 27.36
N LYS A 463 -13.23 2.18 28.25
CA LYS A 463 -12.24 2.73 29.20
C LYS A 463 -10.79 2.41 28.82
N LYS A 464 -10.53 1.20 28.37
CA LYS A 464 -9.19 0.66 28.07
C LYS A 464 -9.26 -0.22 26.81
N PRO A 465 -9.22 0.36 25.58
CA PRO A 465 -9.38 -0.38 24.33
C PRO A 465 -8.36 -1.53 24.14
N MET A 466 -7.13 -1.34 24.64
CA MET A 466 -6.06 -2.32 24.51
C MET A 466 -6.35 -3.59 25.34
N LEU A 467 -6.84 -3.45 26.57
CA LEU A 467 -7.25 -4.58 27.42
C LEU A 467 -8.49 -5.29 26.86
N ALA A 468 -9.44 -4.54 26.28
CA ALA A 468 -10.61 -5.12 25.64
C ALA A 468 -10.24 -5.98 24.43
N SER A 469 -9.28 -5.54 23.61
CA SER A 469 -8.78 -6.31 22.46
C SER A 469 -8.15 -7.66 22.89
N LEU A 470 -7.50 -7.71 24.04
CA LEU A 470 -6.99 -8.98 24.59
C LEU A 470 -8.13 -9.87 25.08
N LEU A 471 -9.18 -9.29 25.71
CA LEU A 471 -10.34 -10.02 26.17
C LEU A 471 -11.26 -10.54 25.05
N ASP A 472 -11.28 -9.89 23.88
CA ASP A 472 -12.02 -10.35 22.69
C ASP A 472 -11.60 -11.77 22.24
N HIS A 473 -10.37 -12.20 22.57
CA HIS A 473 -9.82 -13.54 22.30
C HIS A 473 -10.01 -14.54 23.45
N GLY A 474 -10.61 -14.14 24.57
CA GLY A 474 -10.82 -14.99 25.72
C GLY A 474 -12.12 -15.80 25.63
N HIS A 475 -12.06 -17.07 26.07
CA HIS A 475 -13.22 -17.94 26.21
C HIS A 475 -13.86 -17.74 27.58
N PRO A 476 -15.11 -17.23 27.68
CA PRO A 476 -15.76 -17.01 28.96
C PRO A 476 -16.22 -18.36 29.55
N LEU A 477 -15.42 -18.94 30.44
CA LEU A 477 -15.72 -20.23 31.06
C LEU A 477 -16.79 -20.10 32.16
N ARG A 478 -16.67 -19.05 32.97
CA ARG A 478 -17.64 -18.74 34.02
C ARG A 478 -17.76 -17.24 34.19
N VAL A 479 -18.98 -16.75 34.09
CA VAL A 479 -19.30 -15.32 34.26
C VAL A 479 -20.36 -15.19 35.36
N SER A 480 -19.96 -14.66 36.50
CA SER A 480 -20.85 -14.39 37.61
C SER A 480 -20.45 -13.07 38.29
N GLU A 481 -21.34 -12.47 39.07
CA GLU A 481 -21.07 -11.23 39.79
C GLU A 481 -19.89 -11.35 40.77
N THR A 482 -19.58 -12.56 41.23
CA THR A 482 -18.53 -12.81 42.23
C THR A 482 -17.25 -13.40 41.62
N LEU A 483 -17.31 -14.03 40.45
CA LEU A 483 -16.16 -14.71 39.83
C LEU A 483 -16.24 -14.68 38.31
N LEU A 484 -15.17 -14.21 37.67
CA LEU A 484 -14.92 -14.24 36.24
C LEU A 484 -13.77 -15.22 35.95
N GLU A 485 -14.06 -16.33 35.25
CA GLU A 485 -13.05 -17.28 34.78
C GLU A 485 -12.99 -17.24 33.26
N ILE A 486 -11.80 -16.92 32.73
CA ILE A 486 -11.58 -16.76 31.29
C ILE A 486 -10.47 -17.70 30.85
N GLY A 487 -10.76 -18.51 29.85
CA GLY A 487 -9.81 -19.44 29.23
C GLY A 487 -9.04 -18.79 28.09
N PHE A 488 -7.75 -19.07 28.00
CA PHE A 488 -6.90 -18.71 26.87
C PHE A 488 -6.03 -19.91 26.48
N PRO A 489 -5.67 -20.07 25.18
CA PRO A 489 -4.73 -21.10 24.76
C PRO A 489 -3.40 -20.98 25.51
N GLU A 490 -2.84 -22.10 25.93
CA GLU A 490 -1.57 -22.16 26.64
C GLU A 490 -0.44 -21.55 25.79
N GLY A 491 0.37 -20.66 26.39
CA GLY A 491 1.46 -19.96 25.68
C GLY A 491 1.03 -18.81 24.79
N SER A 492 -0.25 -18.44 24.74
CA SER A 492 -0.73 -17.32 23.92
C SER A 492 -0.19 -15.97 24.44
N PHE A 493 0.06 -15.05 23.50
CA PHE A 493 0.49 -13.67 23.83
C PHE A 493 -0.53 -12.97 24.75
N GLN A 494 -1.82 -13.20 24.52
CA GLN A 494 -2.90 -12.62 25.28
C GLN A 494 -2.87 -13.09 26.76
N LEU A 495 -2.65 -14.37 26.99
CA LEU A 495 -2.52 -14.92 28.35
C LEU A 495 -1.33 -14.31 29.07
N ASN A 496 -0.16 -14.27 28.42
CA ASN A 496 1.05 -13.70 29.02
C ASN A 496 0.90 -12.20 29.33
N SER A 497 0.27 -11.44 28.44
CA SER A 497 0.02 -10.00 28.62
C SER A 497 -0.99 -9.71 29.73
N LEU A 498 -1.99 -10.56 29.93
CA LEU A 498 -3.00 -10.41 30.99
C LEU A 498 -2.54 -10.94 32.36
N GLN A 499 -1.51 -11.79 32.41
CA GLN A 499 -0.88 -12.26 33.66
C GLN A 499 0.02 -11.22 34.32
N ASP A 500 0.32 -10.11 33.64
CA ASP A 500 1.05 -8.99 34.26
C ASP A 500 0.27 -8.47 35.48
N PRO A 501 0.91 -8.34 36.65
CA PRO A 501 0.27 -7.85 37.90
C PRO A 501 -0.43 -6.50 37.75
N ALA A 502 0.10 -5.61 36.88
CA ALA A 502 -0.50 -4.31 36.62
C ALA A 502 -1.83 -4.47 35.82
N ALA A 503 -1.82 -5.30 34.76
CA ALA A 503 -3.00 -5.57 33.96
C ALA A 503 -4.09 -6.29 34.77
N MET A 504 -3.72 -7.25 35.62
CA MET A 504 -4.65 -7.96 36.51
C MET A 504 -5.32 -7.02 37.52
N THR A 505 -4.55 -6.11 38.11
CA THR A 505 -5.10 -5.12 39.08
C THR A 505 -6.09 -4.19 38.39
N GLU A 506 -5.78 -3.72 37.18
CA GLU A 506 -6.67 -2.89 36.36
C GLU A 506 -7.96 -3.62 36.00
N LEU A 507 -7.86 -4.88 35.56
CA LEU A 507 -9.02 -5.70 35.18
C LEU A 507 -9.94 -6.00 36.36
N GLN A 508 -9.36 -6.31 37.52
CA GLN A 508 -10.14 -6.47 38.78
C GLN A 508 -10.87 -5.16 39.15
N GLY A 509 -10.21 -4.02 39.00
CA GLY A 509 -10.82 -2.73 39.22
C GLY A 509 -11.98 -2.43 38.27
N LEU A 510 -11.83 -2.81 36.98
CA LEU A 510 -12.89 -2.66 35.97
C LEU A 510 -14.05 -3.63 36.20
N ALA A 511 -13.76 -4.89 36.58
CA ALA A 511 -14.78 -5.88 36.92
C ALA A 511 -15.61 -5.42 38.13
N LYS A 512 -14.95 -4.93 39.20
CA LYS A 512 -15.62 -4.35 40.38
C LYS A 512 -16.50 -3.15 40.03
N ALA A 513 -16.05 -2.31 39.08
CA ALA A 513 -16.81 -1.15 38.62
C ALA A 513 -18.05 -1.53 37.79
N PHE A 514 -17.96 -2.62 37.02
CA PHE A 514 -19.05 -3.10 36.15
C PHE A 514 -20.11 -3.87 36.95
N PHE A 515 -19.68 -4.88 37.69
CA PHE A 515 -20.60 -5.77 38.47
C PHE A 515 -21.03 -5.17 39.79
N ARG A 516 -20.42 -4.07 40.24
CA ARG A 516 -20.68 -3.43 41.55
C ARG A 516 -20.48 -4.36 42.74
N ALA A 517 -19.71 -5.42 42.58
CA ALA A 517 -19.39 -6.43 43.57
C ALA A 517 -17.87 -6.68 43.59
N ASP A 518 -17.38 -7.32 44.63
CA ASP A 518 -15.96 -7.71 44.72
C ASP A 518 -15.74 -8.98 43.90
N THR A 519 -15.58 -8.79 42.58
CA THR A 519 -15.52 -9.85 41.58
C THR A 519 -14.10 -10.39 41.48
N GLY A 520 -13.90 -11.68 41.76
CA GLY A 520 -12.63 -12.37 41.53
C GLY A 520 -12.40 -12.56 40.01
N PHE A 521 -11.15 -12.37 39.57
CA PHE A 521 -10.76 -12.55 38.19
C PHE A 521 -9.71 -13.66 38.07
N ARG A 522 -9.97 -14.71 37.28
CA ARG A 522 -9.06 -15.84 37.10
C ARG A 522 -8.85 -16.16 35.62
N LEU A 523 -7.58 -16.26 35.24
CA LEU A 523 -7.17 -16.72 33.90
C LEU A 523 -6.82 -18.21 33.95
N ILE A 524 -7.36 -18.97 33.02
CA ILE A 524 -7.18 -20.42 32.95
C ILE A 524 -6.48 -20.76 31.62
N PRO A 525 -5.27 -21.35 31.65
CA PRO A 525 -4.65 -21.86 30.43
C PRO A 525 -5.40 -23.09 29.93
N LEU A 526 -5.74 -23.11 28.61
CA LEU A 526 -6.40 -24.21 27.95
C LEU A 526 -5.37 -24.98 27.09
N ALA A 527 -5.14 -26.25 27.39
CA ALA A 527 -4.19 -27.10 26.67
C ALA A 527 -4.68 -27.44 25.24
N GLU A 528 -5.98 -27.63 25.06
CA GLU A 528 -6.66 -27.77 23.75
C GLU A 528 -8.04 -27.09 23.82
N VAL A 529 -8.40 -26.37 22.75
CA VAL A 529 -9.74 -25.78 22.63
C VAL A 529 -10.67 -26.88 22.11
N SER A 530 -11.34 -27.59 23.02
CA SER A 530 -12.35 -28.57 22.66
C SER A 530 -13.67 -27.92 22.26
N THR A 531 -14.50 -28.62 21.50
CA THR A 531 -15.83 -28.16 21.05
C THR A 531 -16.82 -27.84 22.18
N GLU A 532 -16.48 -28.14 23.42
CA GLU A 532 -17.28 -27.84 24.61
C GLU A 532 -16.99 -26.47 25.26
N VAL A 533 -15.96 -25.74 24.80
CA VAL A 533 -15.61 -24.44 25.33
C VAL A 533 -16.46 -23.35 24.65
N PRO A 534 -17.03 -22.38 25.39
CA PRO A 534 -17.81 -21.30 24.79
C PRO A 534 -16.97 -20.49 23.78
N ALA A 535 -17.54 -20.13 22.62
CA ALA A 535 -16.86 -19.37 21.58
C ALA A 535 -16.41 -17.99 22.06
N THR A 536 -15.28 -17.52 21.57
CA THR A 536 -14.79 -16.16 21.82
C THR A 536 -15.70 -15.11 21.18
N LEU A 537 -15.62 -13.85 21.63
CA LEU A 537 -16.37 -12.75 21.00
C LEU A 537 -15.99 -12.54 19.54
N LEU A 538 -14.74 -12.78 19.19
CA LEU A 538 -14.25 -12.69 17.82
C LEU A 538 -14.85 -13.77 16.93
N GLU A 539 -14.90 -15.02 17.42
CA GLU A 539 -15.51 -16.15 16.71
C GLU A 539 -17.01 -15.96 16.51
N LYS A 540 -17.73 -15.46 17.54
CA LYS A 540 -19.16 -15.12 17.41
C LYS A 540 -19.40 -14.08 16.34
N LYS A 541 -18.64 -12.99 16.33
CA LYS A 541 -18.76 -11.93 15.32
C LYS A 541 -18.48 -12.43 13.91
N SER A 542 -17.46 -13.29 13.74
CA SER A 542 -17.16 -13.88 12.43
C SER A 542 -18.25 -14.84 11.96
N LEU A 543 -18.87 -15.58 12.87
CA LEU A 543 -19.98 -16.49 12.58
C LEU A 543 -21.26 -15.69 12.21
N ASP A 544 -21.54 -14.61 12.93
CA ASP A 544 -22.68 -13.74 12.66
C ASP A 544 -22.54 -13.04 11.30
N GLU A 545 -21.34 -12.59 10.96
CA GLU A 545 -21.01 -12.00 9.65
C GLU A 545 -21.18 -13.05 8.53
N ALA A 546 -20.66 -14.26 8.73
CA ALA A 546 -20.83 -15.37 7.78
C ALA A 546 -22.30 -15.75 7.59
N ASN A 547 -23.08 -15.86 8.67
CA ASN A 547 -24.52 -16.12 8.63
C ASN A 547 -25.29 -14.99 7.93
N ARG A 548 -24.90 -13.73 8.16
CA ARG A 548 -25.48 -12.56 7.49
C ARG A 548 -25.25 -12.63 5.98
N VAL A 549 -24.00 -12.88 5.56
CA VAL A 549 -23.64 -13.02 4.14
C VAL A 549 -24.43 -14.18 3.51
N GLN A 550 -24.57 -15.31 4.21
CA GLN A 550 -25.32 -16.45 3.73
C GLN A 550 -26.82 -16.15 3.60
N MET A 551 -27.41 -15.42 4.56
CA MET A 551 -28.81 -14.97 4.47
C MET A 551 -29.05 -14.00 3.30
N ILE A 552 -28.13 -13.05 3.07
CA ILE A 552 -28.21 -12.11 1.95
C ILE A 552 -28.12 -12.90 0.62
N ARG A 553 -27.24 -13.91 0.55
CA ARG A 553 -27.11 -14.77 -0.63
C ARG A 553 -28.38 -15.57 -0.90
N GLN A 554 -28.94 -16.21 0.11
CA GLN A 554 -30.21 -16.95 -0.02
C GLN A 554 -31.38 -16.05 -0.43
N PHE A 555 -31.43 -14.82 0.12
CA PHE A 555 -32.45 -13.85 -0.24
C PHE A 555 -32.29 -13.39 -1.71
N ALA A 556 -31.08 -13.15 -2.16
CA ALA A 556 -30.81 -12.78 -3.55
C ALA A 556 -31.13 -13.92 -4.52
N GLU A 557 -30.75 -15.17 -4.19
CA GLU A 557 -31.06 -16.37 -5.00
C GLU A 557 -32.56 -16.65 -5.09
N SER A 558 -33.30 -16.36 -4.03
CA SER A 558 -34.77 -16.56 -3.99
C SER A 558 -35.56 -15.41 -4.64
N HIS A 559 -34.90 -14.31 -5.01
CA HIS A 559 -35.60 -13.17 -5.63
C HIS A 559 -36.07 -13.51 -7.05
N PRO A 560 -37.37 -13.34 -7.39
CA PRO A 560 -37.94 -13.79 -8.66
C PRO A 560 -37.22 -13.29 -9.92
N MET A 561 -36.72 -12.05 -9.90
CA MET A 561 -35.98 -11.46 -11.02
C MET A 561 -34.58 -12.10 -11.18
N VAL A 562 -33.92 -12.44 -10.07
CA VAL A 562 -32.60 -13.08 -10.09
C VAL A 562 -32.74 -14.53 -10.53
N ALA A 563 -33.74 -15.27 -10.00
CA ALA A 563 -34.05 -16.63 -10.42
C ALA A 563 -34.36 -16.72 -11.93
N ALA A 564 -35.18 -15.81 -12.45
CA ALA A 564 -35.46 -15.73 -13.89
C ALA A 564 -34.23 -15.39 -14.72
N ALA A 565 -33.35 -14.52 -14.22
CA ALA A 565 -32.10 -14.20 -14.90
C ALA A 565 -31.13 -15.40 -14.95
N LEU A 566 -31.00 -16.14 -13.86
CA LEU A 566 -30.18 -17.35 -13.79
C LEU A 566 -30.71 -18.46 -14.71
N GLU A 567 -32.04 -18.60 -14.82
CA GLU A 567 -32.67 -19.57 -15.71
C GLU A 567 -32.50 -19.22 -17.20
N ILE A 568 -32.56 -17.94 -17.55
CA ILE A 568 -32.44 -17.46 -18.95
C ILE A 568 -30.97 -17.43 -19.41
N PHE A 569 -30.06 -16.97 -18.56
CA PHE A 569 -28.68 -16.69 -18.96
C PHE A 569 -27.68 -17.79 -18.55
N GLY A 570 -28.03 -18.70 -17.68
CA GLY A 570 -27.17 -19.76 -17.16
C GLY A 570 -25.90 -19.15 -16.52
N GLY A 571 -25.83 -19.11 -15.21
CA GLY A 571 -24.67 -18.55 -14.52
C GLY A 571 -24.80 -18.76 -13.01
N GLU A 572 -23.76 -18.38 -12.27
CA GLU A 572 -23.75 -18.39 -10.81
C GLU A 572 -23.54 -16.95 -10.28
N ILE A 573 -24.07 -16.68 -9.07
CA ILE A 573 -23.87 -15.40 -8.40
C ILE A 573 -22.44 -15.40 -7.82
N GLU A 574 -21.57 -14.59 -8.37
CA GLU A 574 -20.15 -14.49 -7.96
C GLU A 574 -20.00 -13.62 -6.72
N GLU A 575 -20.71 -12.48 -6.65
CA GLU A 575 -20.59 -11.53 -5.54
C GLU A 575 -21.90 -10.76 -5.33
N ILE A 576 -22.24 -10.48 -4.07
CA ILE A 576 -23.41 -9.69 -3.68
C ILE A 576 -22.92 -8.55 -2.81
N GLY A 577 -23.08 -7.29 -3.28
CA GLY A 577 -22.75 -6.09 -2.56
C GLY A 577 -23.98 -5.38 -1.95
N GLU A 578 -23.87 -4.87 -0.72
CA GLU A 578 -24.87 -3.96 -0.15
C GLU A 578 -24.68 -2.56 -0.74
N THR A 579 -25.74 -1.97 -1.29
CA THR A 579 -25.74 -0.56 -1.68
C THR A 579 -26.00 0.31 -0.45
N ASP A 580 -25.31 1.47 -0.37
CA ASP A 580 -25.33 2.39 0.79
C ASP A 580 -26.73 2.96 1.18
N GLU A 581 -27.78 2.68 0.41
CA GLU A 581 -29.15 3.11 0.71
C GLU A 581 -29.81 2.37 1.89
N THR A 582 -29.31 1.20 2.26
CA THR A 582 -29.84 0.39 3.36
C THR A 582 -29.29 0.76 4.75
N LYS A 583 -28.23 1.57 4.82
CA LYS A 583 -27.66 2.06 6.10
C LYS A 583 -28.42 3.24 6.75
N LYS A 584 -29.50 3.72 6.16
CA LYS A 584 -30.32 4.86 6.65
C LYS A 584 -31.72 4.47 7.14
N LYS A 585 -31.93 3.26 7.59
CA LYS A 585 -33.18 2.93 8.30
C LYS A 585 -32.91 2.25 9.62
#